data_9950a3aba4f5eb392c4192d6d21d8cd3
#
_entry.id   9950a3aba4f5eb392c4192d6d21d8cd3
#
_cell.length_a   1.000
_cell.length_b   1.000
_cell.length_c   1.000
_cell.angle_alpha   90.00
_cell.angle_beta   90.00
_cell.angle_gamma   90.00
#
_symmetry.space_group_name_H-M   'P 1'
#
loop_
_entity.id
_entity.type
_entity.pdbx_description
1 polymer ?
#
loop_
_entity_poly.entity_id
_entity_poly.type
_entity_poly.pdbx_seq_one_letter_code
_entity_poly.pdbx_strand_id
1 'polypeptide(L)'
;MGKVTIQSMAKELGLSRNTVAMALKDDPKVAPVTRERVLRMAKRNGYLGENVYVEEVRAPQEKHYNIMVLRTRDAAVYWDRVVSGISEEASLNNCQTRVAVVTEREEENGILPLGLDENIDAIFCIKMLPPEYMQKLVNLGYRIFQLDHYCGIEQRPMGDIVRLDGVQPVSLLTSHLIEQGMMRIGFLSEHSSTYESMHDRYVGFLAAMEQAGIPLEEELVRPNMAVSYTHLRAHE
;
A
#
# COMPACT_ATOMS: atom_id res chain seq x y z
N MET A 1 23.73 39.05 28.60
CA MET A 1 22.56 38.23 28.24
C MET A 1 21.49 38.46 29.28
N GLY A 2 20.28 38.90 28.89
CA GLY A 2 19.19 39.17 29.82
C GLY A 2 18.66 37.88 30.45
N LYS A 3 18.34 37.90 31.75
CA LYS A 3 17.83 36.74 32.48
C LYS A 3 16.49 36.31 31.88
N VAL A 4 16.41 35.06 31.41
CA VAL A 4 15.19 34.49 30.84
C VAL A 4 14.11 34.41 31.90
N THR A 5 12.91 34.84 31.56
CA THR A 5 11.76 34.93 32.50
C THR A 5 10.55 34.24 31.88
N ILE A 6 9.57 33.84 32.74
CA ILE A 6 8.29 33.30 32.27
C ILE A 6 7.63 34.26 31.25
N GLN A 7 7.79 35.58 31.45
CA GLN A 7 7.21 36.57 30.55
C GLN A 7 7.89 36.58 29.17
N SER A 8 9.22 36.44 29.09
CA SER A 8 9.95 36.35 27.81
C SER A 8 9.60 35.06 27.06
N MET A 9 9.53 33.92 27.78
CA MET A 9 9.11 32.64 27.19
C MET A 9 7.65 32.68 26.69
N ALA A 10 6.73 33.28 27.45
CA ALA A 10 5.36 33.41 27.03
C ALA A 10 5.21 34.22 25.73
N LYS A 11 5.94 35.33 25.64
CA LYS A 11 5.99 36.16 24.42
C LYS A 11 6.53 35.41 23.21
N GLU A 12 7.64 34.67 23.38
CA GLU A 12 8.30 33.94 22.30
C GLU A 12 7.45 32.74 21.82
N LEU A 13 6.74 32.06 22.73
CA LEU A 13 5.89 30.93 22.41
C LEU A 13 4.47 31.30 21.96
N GLY A 14 4.09 32.57 22.05
CA GLY A 14 2.72 33.01 21.77
C GLY A 14 1.71 32.52 22.79
N LEU A 15 2.14 32.29 24.04
CA LEU A 15 1.31 31.74 25.13
C LEU A 15 1.05 32.79 26.22
N SER A 16 0.04 32.55 27.06
CA SER A 16 -0.15 33.34 28.26
C SER A 16 0.91 33.02 29.31
N ARG A 17 1.26 34.01 30.15
CA ARG A 17 2.17 33.78 31.29
C ARG A 17 1.68 32.67 32.22
N ASN A 18 0.37 32.59 32.39
CA ASN A 18 -0.25 31.55 33.23
C ASN A 18 -0.08 30.17 32.63
N THR A 19 -0.27 30.03 31.30
CA THR A 19 -0.04 28.77 30.58
C THR A 19 1.39 28.31 30.72
N VAL A 20 2.39 29.21 30.58
CA VAL A 20 3.81 28.86 30.77
C VAL A 20 4.09 28.47 32.21
N ALA A 21 3.56 29.18 33.19
CA ALA A 21 3.73 28.87 34.61
C ALA A 21 3.10 27.50 35.00
N MET A 22 1.95 27.19 34.45
CA MET A 22 1.26 25.89 34.65
C MET A 22 2.06 24.75 33.95
N ALA A 23 2.55 24.98 32.74
CA ALA A 23 3.36 24.02 32.03
C ALA A 23 4.67 23.65 32.78
N LEU A 24 5.31 24.66 33.39
CA LEU A 24 6.52 24.47 34.21
C LEU A 24 6.26 23.72 35.53
N LYS A 25 5.01 23.71 36.01
CA LYS A 25 4.57 23.00 37.22
C LYS A 25 3.93 21.63 36.91
N ASP A 26 4.02 21.19 35.67
CA ASP A 26 3.41 19.93 35.20
C ASP A 26 1.87 19.85 35.43
N ASP A 27 1.17 20.97 35.33
CA ASP A 27 -0.27 21.00 35.50
C ASP A 27 -1.00 20.23 34.38
N PRO A 28 -1.86 19.23 34.71
CA PRO A 28 -2.55 18.41 33.72
C PRO A 28 -3.53 19.18 32.83
N LYS A 29 -3.89 20.40 33.19
CA LYS A 29 -4.74 21.28 32.39
C LYS A 29 -4.02 21.84 31.14
N VAL A 30 -2.70 21.72 31.09
CA VAL A 30 -1.93 22.14 29.92
C VAL A 30 -1.73 20.94 28.98
N ALA A 31 -2.11 21.13 27.72
CA ALA A 31 -1.95 20.08 26.71
C ALA A 31 -0.50 19.60 26.64
N PRO A 32 -0.24 18.28 26.52
CA PRO A 32 1.11 17.70 26.52
C PRO A 32 2.06 18.36 25.53
N VAL A 33 1.61 18.63 24.31
CA VAL A 33 2.41 19.30 23.26
C VAL A 33 2.81 20.73 23.68
N THR A 34 1.90 21.47 24.32
CA THR A 34 2.19 22.83 24.80
C THR A 34 3.18 22.80 25.96
N ARG A 35 3.03 21.84 26.87
CA ARG A 35 3.94 21.63 28.00
C ARG A 35 5.34 21.34 27.51
N GLU A 36 5.48 20.43 26.56
CA GLU A 36 6.78 20.08 25.98
C GLU A 36 7.49 21.28 25.34
N ARG A 37 6.75 22.09 24.56
CA ARG A 37 7.28 23.32 23.96
C ARG A 37 7.84 24.27 25.01
N VAL A 38 7.13 24.44 26.11
CA VAL A 38 7.56 25.30 27.23
C VAL A 38 8.82 24.74 27.91
N LEU A 39 8.83 23.44 28.24
CA LEU A 39 9.95 22.79 28.91
C LEU A 39 11.22 22.79 28.06
N ARG A 40 11.09 22.52 26.76
CA ARG A 40 12.20 22.57 25.79
C ARG A 40 12.80 23.97 25.72
N MET A 41 11.97 25.00 25.65
CA MET A 41 12.43 26.39 25.65
C MET A 41 13.09 26.76 26.98
N ALA A 42 12.52 26.37 28.12
CA ALA A 42 13.06 26.65 29.45
C ALA A 42 14.45 26.01 29.64
N LYS A 43 14.64 24.76 29.14
CA LYS A 43 15.93 24.06 29.14
C LYS A 43 16.96 24.76 28.25
N ARG A 44 16.58 25.06 27.01
CA ARG A 44 17.47 25.72 26.02
C ARG A 44 17.99 27.07 26.49
N ASN A 45 17.15 27.78 27.22
CA ASN A 45 17.45 29.13 27.71
C ASN A 45 18.00 29.15 29.16
N GLY A 46 18.32 27.98 29.74
CA GLY A 46 18.90 27.88 31.08
C GLY A 46 17.97 28.34 32.21
N TYR A 47 16.65 28.39 32.00
CA TYR A 47 15.67 28.74 33.03
C TYR A 47 15.46 27.60 34.02
N LEU A 48 15.55 26.35 33.57
CA LEU A 48 15.58 25.15 34.39
C LEU A 48 17.05 24.82 34.64
N GLY A 49 17.45 24.64 35.90
CA GLY A 49 18.80 24.23 36.26
C GLY A 49 19.17 22.89 35.59
N GLU A 50 20.51 22.61 35.53
CA GLU A 50 21.05 21.43 34.83
C GLU A 50 20.51 20.09 35.34
N ASN A 51 19.93 20.03 36.53
CA ASN A 51 19.42 18.81 37.17
C ASN A 51 17.91 18.55 36.95
N VAL A 52 17.22 19.35 36.15
CA VAL A 52 15.84 19.02 35.79
C VAL A 52 15.89 18.07 34.61
N TYR A 53 15.75 16.78 34.89
CA TYR A 53 15.41 15.80 33.86
C TYR A 53 14.01 16.17 33.34
N VAL A 54 13.99 16.90 32.24
CA VAL A 54 12.81 16.89 31.40
C VAL A 54 12.82 15.47 30.84
N GLU A 55 11.97 14.58 31.36
CA GLU A 55 11.57 13.44 30.56
C GLU A 55 11.17 14.04 29.20
N GLU A 56 11.93 13.72 28.19
CA GLU A 56 11.44 13.95 26.84
C GLU A 56 10.12 13.19 26.80
N VAL A 57 9.00 13.93 26.98
CA VAL A 57 7.71 13.43 26.51
C VAL A 57 7.99 13.25 25.03
N ARG A 58 8.40 12.04 24.66
CA ARG A 58 8.48 11.66 23.25
C ARG A 58 7.13 12.08 22.72
N ALA A 59 7.12 13.04 21.77
CA ALA A 59 5.95 13.27 20.96
C ALA A 59 5.44 11.88 20.61
N PRO A 60 4.12 11.57 20.78
CA PRO A 60 3.64 10.22 20.58
C PRO A 60 4.39 9.74 19.36
N GLN A 61 5.28 8.73 19.55
CA GLN A 61 6.21 8.32 18.49
C GLN A 61 5.26 8.00 17.37
N GLU A 62 5.26 8.84 16.33
CA GLU A 62 4.51 8.53 15.14
C GLU A 62 4.96 7.14 14.80
N LYS A 63 4.05 6.18 14.95
CA LYS A 63 4.39 4.77 14.87
C LYS A 63 4.94 4.55 13.48
N HIS A 64 6.23 4.33 13.39
CA HIS A 64 6.87 3.99 12.13
C HIS A 64 6.54 2.53 11.85
N TYR A 65 6.01 2.29 10.68
CA TYR A 65 5.75 0.95 10.19
C TYR A 65 6.82 0.57 9.16
N ASN A 66 7.16 -0.71 9.14
CA ASN A 66 8.02 -1.29 8.13
C ASN A 66 7.20 -2.28 7.31
N ILE A 67 7.08 -2.04 6.04
CA ILE A 67 6.41 -2.96 5.13
C ILE A 67 7.42 -3.59 4.19
N MET A 68 7.16 -4.84 3.83
CA MET A 68 7.89 -5.52 2.78
C MET A 68 6.97 -5.76 1.59
N VAL A 69 7.43 -5.39 0.41
CA VAL A 69 6.75 -5.71 -0.84
C VAL A 69 7.44 -6.89 -1.47
N LEU A 70 6.73 -8.01 -1.57
CA LEU A 70 7.19 -9.20 -2.28
C LEU A 70 6.69 -9.18 -3.71
N ARG A 71 7.62 -9.35 -4.65
CA ARG A 71 7.32 -9.47 -6.08
C ARG A 71 8.07 -10.65 -6.68
N THR A 72 7.57 -11.16 -7.76
CA THR A 72 8.31 -12.11 -8.60
C THR A 72 9.19 -11.36 -9.61
N ARG A 73 10.08 -12.07 -10.31
CA ARG A 73 11.06 -11.48 -11.22
C ARG A 73 10.44 -10.88 -12.49
N ASP A 74 9.22 -11.27 -12.85
CA ASP A 74 8.56 -10.78 -14.06
C ASP A 74 8.28 -9.28 -13.95
N ALA A 75 9.11 -8.52 -14.63
CA ALA A 75 9.12 -7.07 -14.62
C ALA A 75 8.21 -6.52 -15.73
N ALA A 76 6.90 -6.59 -15.56
CA ALA A 76 6.04 -5.71 -16.34
C ALA A 76 6.08 -4.30 -15.74
N VAL A 77 6.19 -3.28 -16.60
CA VAL A 77 6.18 -1.85 -16.21
C VAL A 77 4.99 -1.51 -15.30
N TYR A 78 3.88 -2.22 -15.44
CA TYR A 78 2.71 -2.10 -14.58
C TYR A 78 3.08 -2.36 -13.10
N TRP A 79 3.78 -3.46 -12.82
CA TRP A 79 4.16 -3.84 -11.45
C TRP A 79 5.18 -2.87 -10.84
N ASP A 80 6.08 -2.33 -11.64
CA ASP A 80 7.02 -1.29 -11.17
C ASP A 80 6.27 -0.02 -10.73
N ARG A 81 5.23 0.36 -11.46
CA ARG A 81 4.37 1.48 -11.06
C ARG A 81 3.59 1.19 -9.78
N VAL A 82 3.11 -0.04 -9.59
CA VAL A 82 2.44 -0.45 -8.35
C VAL A 82 3.40 -0.36 -7.16
N VAL A 83 4.63 -0.87 -7.31
CA VAL A 83 5.68 -0.76 -6.26
C VAL A 83 5.98 0.70 -5.92
N SER A 84 6.15 1.55 -6.95
CA SER A 84 6.39 2.98 -6.74
C SER A 84 5.24 3.64 -5.98
N GLY A 85 3.99 3.38 -6.38
CA GLY A 85 2.82 3.94 -5.70
C GLY A 85 2.72 3.49 -4.24
N ILE A 86 2.96 2.20 -3.95
CA ILE A 86 3.01 1.70 -2.57
C ILE A 86 4.10 2.42 -1.78
N SER A 87 5.29 2.59 -2.36
CA SER A 87 6.44 3.20 -1.67
C SER A 87 6.24 4.69 -1.42
N GLU A 88 5.65 5.42 -2.37
CA GLU A 88 5.31 6.84 -2.22
C GLU A 88 4.28 7.05 -1.12
N GLU A 89 3.17 6.30 -1.16
CA GLU A 89 2.11 6.41 -0.16
C GLU A 89 2.59 5.97 1.23
N ALA A 90 3.39 4.92 1.31
CA ALA A 90 4.02 4.47 2.55
C ALA A 90 4.88 5.58 3.17
N SER A 91 5.71 6.24 2.36
CA SER A 91 6.58 7.33 2.81
C SER A 91 5.79 8.52 3.37
N LEU A 92 4.64 8.86 2.75
CA LEU A 92 3.74 9.92 3.22
C LEU A 92 3.09 9.58 4.57
N ASN A 93 3.01 8.30 4.91
CA ASN A 93 2.35 7.78 6.12
C ASN A 93 3.35 7.21 7.16
N ASN A 94 4.59 7.73 7.21
CA ASN A 94 5.64 7.29 8.14
C ASN A 94 5.91 5.78 8.08
N CYS A 95 5.82 5.20 6.89
CA CYS A 95 6.03 3.80 6.65
C CYS A 95 7.27 3.60 5.77
N GLN A 96 8.21 2.76 6.20
CA GLN A 96 9.38 2.39 5.41
C GLN A 96 9.07 1.17 4.55
N THR A 97 9.38 1.25 3.26
CA THR A 97 9.18 0.16 2.31
C THR A 97 10.49 -0.55 2.00
N ARG A 98 10.49 -1.88 2.09
CA ARG A 98 11.52 -2.77 1.57
C ARG A 98 10.92 -3.57 0.42
N VAL A 99 11.66 -3.75 -0.66
CA VAL A 99 11.22 -4.56 -1.81
C VAL A 99 12.11 -5.79 -1.92
N ALA A 100 11.50 -6.95 -1.96
CA ALA A 100 12.20 -8.21 -2.18
C ALA A 100 11.63 -8.94 -3.41
N VAL A 101 12.52 -9.45 -4.24
CA VAL A 101 12.17 -10.29 -5.39
C VAL A 101 12.25 -11.73 -4.95
N VAL A 102 11.14 -12.47 -5.11
CA VAL A 102 11.11 -13.92 -4.90
C VAL A 102 11.41 -14.56 -6.26
N THR A 103 12.46 -15.34 -6.32
CA THR A 103 12.84 -16.10 -7.52
C THR A 103 12.04 -17.41 -7.61
N GLU A 104 11.88 -17.97 -8.80
CA GLU A 104 11.21 -19.27 -8.99
C GLU A 104 11.82 -20.35 -8.09
N ARG A 105 13.15 -20.38 -7.96
CA ARG A 105 13.83 -21.33 -7.09
C ARG A 105 13.48 -21.15 -5.60
N GLU A 106 13.35 -19.91 -5.14
CA GLU A 106 12.95 -19.62 -3.76
C GLU A 106 11.49 -19.99 -3.55
N GLU A 107 10.65 -19.72 -4.53
CA GLU A 107 9.24 -20.06 -4.55
C GLU A 107 9.04 -21.58 -4.46
N GLU A 108 9.65 -22.35 -5.37
CA GLU A 108 9.56 -23.81 -5.42
C GLU A 108 10.09 -24.49 -4.14
N ASN A 109 11.17 -23.97 -3.57
CA ASN A 109 11.79 -24.53 -2.36
C ASN A 109 11.23 -23.90 -1.07
N GLY A 110 10.30 -22.95 -1.20
CA GLY A 110 9.72 -22.22 -0.07
C GLY A 110 10.77 -21.47 0.76
N ILE A 111 11.81 -20.96 0.12
CA ILE A 111 12.85 -20.16 0.74
C ILE A 111 12.33 -18.72 0.87
N LEU A 112 12.31 -18.21 2.09
CA LEU A 112 11.84 -16.86 2.34
C LEU A 112 12.92 -15.83 1.97
N PRO A 113 12.52 -14.64 1.49
CA PRO A 113 13.47 -13.62 1.09
C PRO A 113 14.28 -13.09 2.27
N LEU A 114 15.50 -12.67 1.97
CA LEU A 114 16.35 -12.02 2.97
C LEU A 114 15.69 -10.72 3.47
N GLY A 115 15.85 -10.43 4.75
CA GLY A 115 15.34 -9.21 5.38
C GLY A 115 13.90 -9.32 5.90
N LEU A 116 13.28 -10.51 5.85
CA LEU A 116 12.11 -10.81 6.66
C LEU A 116 12.60 -10.98 8.11
N ASP A 117 12.29 -10.01 8.94
CA ASP A 117 12.65 -9.97 10.35
C ASP A 117 11.46 -9.48 11.20
N GLU A 118 11.60 -9.56 12.51
CA GLU A 118 10.56 -9.15 13.48
C GLU A 118 10.16 -7.67 13.41
N ASN A 119 10.90 -6.86 12.66
CA ASN A 119 10.57 -5.44 12.48
C ASN A 119 9.64 -5.20 11.29
N ILE A 120 9.27 -6.22 10.52
CA ILE A 120 8.31 -6.09 9.43
C ILE A 120 6.89 -6.19 10.00
N ASP A 121 6.13 -5.10 9.88
CA ASP A 121 4.75 -5.02 10.36
C ASP A 121 3.74 -5.66 9.39
N ALA A 122 4.02 -5.59 8.09
CA ALA A 122 3.14 -6.15 7.06
C ALA A 122 3.88 -6.50 5.76
N ILE A 123 3.32 -7.43 5.01
CA ILE A 123 3.83 -7.88 3.72
C ILE A 123 2.79 -7.64 2.64
N PHE A 124 3.19 -6.95 1.57
CA PHE A 124 2.40 -6.78 0.35
C PHE A 124 2.91 -7.75 -0.71
N CYS A 125 2.08 -8.71 -1.08
CA CYS A 125 2.37 -9.64 -2.16
C CYS A 125 1.78 -9.09 -3.47
N ILE A 126 2.64 -8.61 -4.36
CA ILE A 126 2.22 -7.98 -5.64
C ILE A 126 2.14 -9.08 -6.64
N LYS A 127 2.32 -10.04 -6.77
CA LYS A 127 2.05 -11.17 -7.67
C LYS A 127 1.77 -12.40 -6.84
N MET A 128 0.92 -13.19 -7.36
CA MET A 128 0.47 -14.35 -6.63
C MET A 128 1.62 -15.32 -6.40
N LEU A 129 1.88 -15.54 -5.14
CA LEU A 129 2.79 -16.57 -4.67
C LEU A 129 2.02 -17.88 -4.43
N PRO A 130 2.64 -19.05 -4.55
CA PRO A 130 1.96 -20.32 -4.28
C PRO A 130 1.33 -20.38 -2.90
N PRO A 131 0.19 -21.07 -2.73
CA PRO A 131 -0.48 -21.19 -1.44
C PRO A 131 0.42 -21.68 -0.32
N GLU A 132 1.30 -22.63 -0.59
CA GLU A 132 2.24 -23.17 0.39
C GLU A 132 3.26 -22.11 0.84
N TYR A 133 3.70 -21.25 -0.08
CA TYR A 133 4.60 -20.15 0.23
C TYR A 133 3.90 -19.10 1.10
N MET A 134 2.68 -18.73 0.72
CA MET A 134 1.84 -17.81 1.48
C MET A 134 1.56 -18.33 2.89
N GLN A 135 1.26 -19.63 3.03
CA GLN A 135 1.01 -20.26 4.32
C GLN A 135 2.21 -20.17 5.26
N LYS A 136 3.44 -20.24 4.73
CA LYS A 136 4.66 -20.02 5.54
C LYS A 136 4.71 -18.63 6.13
N LEU A 137 4.39 -17.60 5.34
CA LEU A 137 4.37 -16.20 5.79
C LEU A 137 3.30 -15.98 6.88
N VAL A 138 2.11 -16.57 6.69
CA VAL A 138 1.03 -16.54 7.69
C VAL A 138 1.45 -17.21 8.98
N ASN A 139 2.07 -18.39 8.91
CA ASN A 139 2.51 -19.16 10.08
C ASN A 139 3.60 -18.43 10.89
N LEU A 140 4.35 -17.54 10.25
CA LEU A 140 5.32 -16.66 10.91
C LEU A 140 4.67 -15.43 11.58
N GLY A 141 3.35 -15.27 11.43
CA GLY A 141 2.59 -14.20 12.09
C GLY A 141 2.58 -12.87 11.35
N TYR A 142 3.05 -12.80 10.11
CA TYR A 142 3.01 -11.58 9.33
C TYR A 142 1.58 -11.25 8.88
N ARG A 143 1.25 -9.95 8.92
CA ARG A 143 0.03 -9.44 8.29
C ARG A 143 0.24 -9.32 6.79
N ILE A 144 -0.64 -9.95 6.00
CA ILE A 144 -0.47 -10.09 4.57
C ILE A 144 -1.55 -9.34 3.82
N PHE A 145 -1.12 -8.58 2.80
CA PHE A 145 -1.97 -7.94 1.79
C PHE A 145 -1.61 -8.54 0.44
N GLN A 146 -2.61 -9.09 -0.24
CA GLN A 146 -2.45 -9.66 -1.57
C GLN A 146 -3.03 -8.73 -2.61
N LEU A 147 -2.32 -8.50 -3.71
CA LEU A 147 -2.88 -7.85 -4.88
C LEU A 147 -3.36 -8.93 -5.83
N ASP A 148 -4.68 -8.99 -6.01
CA ASP A 148 -5.38 -10.00 -6.80
C ASP A 148 -5.52 -11.38 -6.12
N HIS A 149 -6.25 -12.29 -6.75
CA HIS A 149 -6.51 -13.64 -6.25
C HIS A 149 -6.67 -14.64 -7.40
N TYR A 150 -6.44 -15.94 -7.12
CA TYR A 150 -6.69 -17.01 -8.10
C TYR A 150 -8.18 -17.30 -8.25
N CYS A 151 -8.65 -17.48 -9.49
CA CYS A 151 -10.00 -17.94 -9.77
C CYS A 151 -10.26 -19.35 -9.20
N GLY A 152 -11.45 -19.55 -8.68
CA GLY A 152 -11.94 -20.90 -8.35
C GLY A 152 -11.25 -21.59 -7.17
N ILE A 153 -10.43 -20.88 -6.41
CA ILE A 153 -9.87 -21.45 -5.18
C ILE A 153 -10.87 -21.21 -4.06
N GLU A 154 -11.49 -22.27 -3.58
CA GLU A 154 -12.35 -22.27 -2.37
C GLU A 154 -11.57 -21.98 -1.07
N GLN A 155 -10.26 -21.83 -1.15
CA GLN A 155 -9.42 -21.54 0.00
C GLN A 155 -9.67 -20.12 0.49
N ARG A 156 -9.85 -19.99 1.78
CA ARG A 156 -9.95 -18.67 2.42
C ARG A 156 -8.71 -17.84 2.08
N PRO A 157 -8.89 -16.56 1.75
CA PRO A 157 -7.76 -15.66 1.56
C PRO A 157 -6.80 -15.72 2.75
N MET A 158 -5.51 -15.82 2.48
CA MET A 158 -4.48 -15.86 3.53
C MET A 158 -4.09 -14.46 4.03
N GLY A 159 -4.90 -13.45 3.74
CA GLY A 159 -4.71 -12.07 4.12
C GLY A 159 -5.80 -11.18 3.53
N ASP A 160 -5.62 -9.88 3.65
CA ASP A 160 -6.51 -8.90 3.03
C ASP A 160 -6.22 -8.86 1.52
N ILE A 161 -7.26 -8.84 0.68
CA ILE A 161 -7.13 -8.78 -0.77
C ILE A 161 -7.41 -7.36 -1.25
N VAL A 162 -6.51 -6.81 -2.06
CA VAL A 162 -6.70 -5.56 -2.80
C VAL A 162 -6.84 -5.90 -4.27
N ARG A 163 -7.98 -5.58 -4.86
CA ARG A 163 -8.29 -5.92 -6.25
C ARG A 163 -8.91 -4.73 -6.98
N LEU A 164 -8.56 -4.57 -8.25
CA LEU A 164 -9.24 -3.63 -9.13
C LEU A 164 -10.54 -4.24 -9.63
N ASP A 165 -11.60 -3.46 -9.62
CA ASP A 165 -12.85 -3.84 -10.31
C ASP A 165 -12.58 -3.91 -11.81
N GLY A 166 -12.74 -5.07 -12.39
CA GLY A 166 -12.58 -5.31 -13.84
C GLY A 166 -13.91 -5.37 -14.57
N VAL A 167 -15.00 -5.70 -13.88
CA VAL A 167 -16.32 -5.93 -14.51
C VAL A 167 -16.88 -4.63 -15.06
N GLN A 168 -17.09 -3.66 -14.18
CA GLN A 168 -17.76 -2.42 -14.55
C GLN A 168 -16.99 -1.60 -15.62
N PRO A 169 -15.69 -1.34 -15.50
CA PRO A 169 -14.94 -0.57 -16.49
C PRO A 169 -14.95 -1.22 -17.89
N VAL A 170 -14.79 -2.55 -17.96
CA VAL A 170 -14.77 -3.25 -19.25
C VAL A 170 -16.18 -3.31 -19.85
N SER A 171 -17.22 -3.52 -19.04
CA SER A 171 -18.60 -3.45 -19.50
C SER A 171 -18.93 -2.07 -20.08
N LEU A 172 -18.56 -0.98 -19.40
CA LEU A 172 -18.75 0.39 -19.89
C LEU A 172 -17.99 0.64 -21.19
N LEU A 173 -16.73 0.22 -21.27
CA LEU A 173 -15.92 0.37 -22.47
C LEU A 173 -16.54 -0.39 -23.66
N THR A 174 -16.97 -1.63 -23.46
CA THR A 174 -17.59 -2.45 -24.48
C THR A 174 -18.92 -1.84 -24.93
N SER A 175 -19.76 -1.39 -23.98
CA SER A 175 -21.01 -0.70 -24.30
C SER A 175 -20.77 0.57 -25.12
N HIS A 176 -19.74 1.34 -24.77
CA HIS A 176 -19.38 2.53 -25.53
C HIS A 176 -18.98 2.20 -26.98
N LEU A 177 -18.23 1.13 -27.21
CA LEU A 177 -17.91 0.68 -28.58
C LEU A 177 -19.17 0.30 -29.36
N ILE A 178 -20.13 -0.37 -28.73
CA ILE A 178 -21.40 -0.76 -29.30
C ILE A 178 -22.22 0.50 -29.68
N GLU A 179 -22.30 1.50 -28.82
CA GLU A 179 -22.95 2.78 -29.06
C GLU A 179 -22.34 3.54 -30.26
N GLN A 180 -21.03 3.34 -30.51
CA GLN A 180 -20.36 3.86 -31.72
C GLN A 180 -20.65 3.05 -32.97
N GLY A 181 -21.51 2.04 -32.91
CA GLY A 181 -21.91 1.20 -34.06
C GLY A 181 -20.98 0.01 -34.32
N MET A 182 -20.02 -0.26 -33.41
CA MET A 182 -19.14 -1.42 -33.56
C MET A 182 -19.86 -2.68 -33.10
N MET A 183 -20.27 -3.52 -34.04
CA MET A 183 -21.02 -4.75 -33.75
C MET A 183 -20.14 -6.01 -33.69
N ARG A 184 -18.90 -5.93 -34.18
CA ARG A 184 -17.93 -7.02 -34.16
C ARG A 184 -16.76 -6.62 -33.22
N ILE A 185 -16.86 -7.05 -31.99
CA ILE A 185 -15.89 -6.70 -30.94
C ILE A 185 -15.19 -7.98 -30.46
N GLY A 186 -13.86 -7.98 -30.50
CA GLY A 186 -13.05 -9.07 -29.98
C GLY A 186 -12.60 -8.82 -28.53
N PHE A 187 -12.39 -9.92 -27.82
CA PHE A 187 -11.76 -9.90 -26.50
C PHE A 187 -10.49 -10.72 -26.47
N LEU A 188 -9.40 -10.09 -26.09
CA LEU A 188 -8.09 -10.73 -25.98
C LEU A 188 -7.53 -10.50 -24.59
N SER A 189 -7.21 -11.57 -23.88
CA SER A 189 -6.65 -11.50 -22.54
C SER A 189 -5.75 -12.69 -22.25
N GLU A 190 -4.84 -12.52 -21.29
CA GLU A 190 -4.07 -13.58 -20.68
C GLU A 190 -4.74 -14.03 -19.38
N HIS A 191 -4.65 -15.31 -19.06
CA HIS A 191 -4.94 -15.84 -17.74
C HIS A 191 -6.34 -15.51 -17.14
N SER A 192 -7.36 -15.29 -18.00
CA SER A 192 -8.73 -15.02 -17.49
C SER A 192 -9.33 -16.16 -16.68
N SER A 193 -8.83 -17.38 -16.83
CA SER A 193 -9.22 -18.52 -15.99
C SER A 193 -8.34 -18.71 -14.75
N THR A 194 -7.29 -17.91 -14.62
CA THR A 194 -6.30 -18.04 -13.53
C THR A 194 -6.45 -16.95 -12.48
N TYR A 195 -6.60 -15.70 -12.91
CA TYR A 195 -6.64 -14.54 -12.02
C TYR A 195 -8.01 -13.87 -12.03
N GLU A 196 -8.56 -13.60 -10.85
CA GLU A 196 -9.88 -12.99 -10.72
C GLU A 196 -9.98 -11.63 -11.40
N SER A 197 -8.96 -10.78 -11.33
CA SER A 197 -8.98 -9.48 -12.02
C SER A 197 -9.05 -9.60 -13.53
N MET A 198 -8.47 -10.66 -14.10
CA MET A 198 -8.57 -10.96 -15.54
C MET A 198 -9.91 -11.59 -15.90
N HIS A 199 -10.42 -12.44 -15.00
CA HIS A 199 -11.76 -13.02 -15.13
C HIS A 199 -12.85 -11.94 -15.12
N ASP A 200 -12.78 -11.01 -14.19
CA ASP A 200 -13.72 -9.88 -14.09
C ASP A 200 -13.80 -9.06 -15.38
N ARG A 201 -12.67 -8.81 -16.03
CA ARG A 201 -12.65 -8.11 -17.34
C ARG A 201 -13.39 -8.90 -18.41
N TYR A 202 -13.19 -10.21 -18.42
CA TYR A 202 -13.91 -11.08 -19.35
C TYR A 202 -15.41 -11.08 -19.08
N VAL A 203 -15.81 -11.20 -17.80
CA VAL A 203 -17.22 -11.11 -17.39
C VAL A 203 -17.83 -9.76 -17.78
N GLY A 204 -17.11 -8.66 -17.60
CA GLY A 204 -17.56 -7.33 -18.02
C GLY A 204 -17.81 -7.22 -19.53
N PHE A 205 -16.92 -7.80 -20.34
CA PHE A 205 -17.09 -7.88 -21.79
C PHE A 205 -18.33 -8.70 -22.16
N LEU A 206 -18.47 -9.91 -21.59
CA LEU A 206 -19.62 -10.78 -21.86
C LEU A 206 -20.94 -10.11 -21.50
N ALA A 207 -21.01 -9.47 -20.33
CA ALA A 207 -22.23 -8.80 -19.86
C ALA A 207 -22.68 -7.69 -20.81
N ALA A 208 -21.76 -6.89 -21.36
CA ALA A 208 -22.11 -5.84 -22.31
C ALA A 208 -22.59 -6.38 -23.66
N MET A 209 -21.92 -7.43 -24.17
CA MET A 209 -22.33 -8.11 -25.41
C MET A 209 -23.74 -8.72 -25.29
N GLU A 210 -23.99 -9.41 -24.19
CA GLU A 210 -25.29 -10.02 -23.88
C GLU A 210 -26.39 -8.97 -23.73
N GLN A 211 -26.13 -7.90 -23.00
CA GLN A 211 -27.09 -6.80 -22.82
C GLN A 211 -27.48 -6.13 -24.15
N ALA A 212 -26.55 -6.06 -25.08
CA ALA A 212 -26.79 -5.52 -26.42
C ALA A 212 -27.40 -6.52 -27.40
N GLY A 213 -27.55 -7.79 -27.00
CA GLY A 213 -28.05 -8.85 -27.88
C GLY A 213 -27.08 -9.21 -29.02
N ILE A 214 -25.78 -8.92 -28.87
CA ILE A 214 -24.75 -9.21 -29.87
C ILE A 214 -24.16 -10.59 -29.60
N PRO A 215 -24.26 -11.54 -30.56
CA PRO A 215 -23.71 -12.86 -30.39
C PRO A 215 -22.16 -12.82 -30.35
N LEU A 216 -21.58 -13.68 -29.54
CA LEU A 216 -20.13 -13.84 -29.48
C LEU A 216 -19.64 -14.63 -30.70
N GLU A 217 -18.64 -14.09 -31.41
CA GLU A 217 -17.91 -14.81 -32.41
C GLU A 217 -16.71 -15.50 -31.74
N GLU A 218 -16.71 -16.82 -31.65
CA GLU A 218 -15.64 -17.59 -30.96
C GLU A 218 -14.23 -17.29 -31.51
N GLU A 219 -14.13 -16.93 -32.78
CA GLU A 219 -12.86 -16.55 -33.41
C GLU A 219 -12.27 -15.26 -32.86
N LEU A 220 -13.11 -14.37 -32.34
CA LEU A 220 -12.74 -13.07 -31.79
C LEU A 220 -12.50 -13.09 -30.26
N VAL A 221 -12.80 -14.21 -29.61
CA VAL A 221 -12.71 -14.31 -28.16
C VAL A 221 -11.54 -15.22 -27.76
N ARG A 222 -10.53 -14.67 -27.15
CA ARG A 222 -9.32 -15.36 -26.70
C ARG A 222 -8.96 -14.99 -25.26
N PRO A 223 -9.69 -15.53 -24.27
CA PRO A 223 -9.54 -15.10 -22.86
C PRO A 223 -8.28 -15.65 -22.15
N ASN A 224 -7.58 -16.62 -22.76
CA ASN A 224 -6.43 -17.29 -22.16
C ASN A 224 -5.24 -17.43 -23.12
N MET A 225 -5.00 -16.42 -23.93
CA MET A 225 -3.84 -16.43 -24.80
C MET A 225 -2.57 -16.07 -24.02
N ALA A 226 -1.51 -16.85 -24.20
CA ALA A 226 -0.18 -16.40 -23.86
C ALA A 226 0.27 -15.34 -24.88
N VAL A 227 0.19 -14.06 -24.53
CA VAL A 227 0.66 -12.97 -25.40
C VAL A 227 2.13 -12.72 -25.11
N SER A 228 3.01 -13.12 -25.99
CA SER A 228 4.39 -12.66 -25.96
C SER A 228 4.41 -11.21 -26.47
N TYR A 229 4.73 -10.26 -25.61
CA TYR A 229 4.86 -8.83 -25.94
C TYR A 229 5.86 -8.53 -27.08
N THR A 230 6.67 -9.50 -27.47
CA THR A 230 7.61 -9.38 -28.57
C THR A 230 6.94 -9.30 -29.95
N HIS A 231 5.69 -9.74 -30.09
CA HIS A 231 4.99 -9.74 -31.37
C HIS A 231 4.14 -8.49 -31.64
N LEU A 232 3.88 -7.65 -30.65
CA LEU A 232 3.10 -6.42 -30.81
C LEU A 232 3.90 -5.23 -31.39
N ARG A 233 5.22 -5.36 -31.55
CA ARG A 233 6.09 -4.32 -32.18
C ARG A 233 6.26 -4.45 -33.69
N ALA A 234 5.57 -5.34 -34.35
CA ALA A 234 5.89 -5.71 -35.73
C ALA A 234 5.18 -4.90 -36.83
N HIS A 235 4.37 -3.90 -36.50
CA HIS A 235 3.67 -3.11 -37.52
C HIS A 235 3.57 -1.63 -37.09
N GLU A 236 4.68 -0.92 -37.09
CA GLU A 236 4.78 0.51 -37.38
C GLU A 236 5.30 0.73 -38.80
#